data_386cb1226e174127e4463405f7864a91
#
_entry.id   386cb1226e174127e4463405f7864a91
#
_cell.length_a   1.000
_cell.length_b   1.000
_cell.length_c   1.000
_cell.angle_alpha   90.00
_cell.angle_beta   90.00
_cell.angle_gamma   90.00
#
_symmetry.space_group_name_H-M   'P 1'
#
loop_
_entity.id
_entity.type
_entity.pdbx_description
1 polymer ?
#
loop_
_entity_poly.entity_id
_entity_poly.type
_entity_poly.pdbx_seq_one_letter_code
_entity_poly.pdbx_strand_id
1 'polypeptide(L)'
;MRTIGVVVNPIAGMGGRVGLKGTDEKVSEARERGAEPRAPERAVAALRALRAAARNEDVRLLAYGGVMGEDEAREAGFDPTVVGEPADEATSAADTKAAVRVFVERDVDLILFVGGDGTAVDVAETLDDLGSETPMLGVPAGVKVYSSVFAVKPRDAGRIAATFERTEAREVNDIDEAAYREGEVRARLRAVATVPVAEALQASKQLSSGSVEALAAGFAESVEDGVTYVLGPGGTVGTIKRELGFDGSPLGVDVWRDGEVLVRDGSEREILAALGERNVVVVSPIGGQGFVLGRGNQQLSPAVVRQCDLEVVASPSKLEGIGVLHVDTGDEELDEELRGWVKVRTGRYERRLVKVE
;
A
#
# COMPACT_ATOMS: atom_id res chain seq x y z
N MET A 1 -9.34 -25.95 -14.90
CA MET A 1 -9.01 -24.65 -15.56
C MET A 1 -9.71 -23.59 -14.73
N ARG A 2 -8.96 -22.63 -14.18
CA ARG A 2 -9.48 -21.55 -13.33
C ARG A 2 -9.74 -20.31 -14.18
N THR A 3 -10.90 -19.69 -14.04
CA THR A 3 -11.26 -18.45 -14.74
C THR A 3 -11.09 -17.25 -13.79
N ILE A 4 -10.26 -16.30 -14.14
CA ILE A 4 -9.96 -15.13 -13.31
C ILE A 4 -10.39 -13.86 -14.06
N GLY A 5 -11.24 -13.06 -13.42
CA GLY A 5 -11.60 -11.71 -13.87
C GLY A 5 -10.52 -10.70 -13.41
N VAL A 6 -10.00 -9.90 -14.32
CA VAL A 6 -8.97 -8.89 -14.01
C VAL A 6 -9.50 -7.50 -14.27
N VAL A 7 -9.47 -6.64 -13.24
CA VAL A 7 -9.80 -5.22 -13.35
C VAL A 7 -8.73 -4.37 -12.68
N VAL A 8 -8.28 -3.33 -13.37
CA VAL A 8 -7.25 -2.39 -12.91
C VAL A 8 -7.88 -1.02 -12.76
N ASN A 9 -7.69 -0.37 -11.61
CA ASN A 9 -7.91 1.06 -11.47
C ASN A 9 -6.61 1.78 -11.85
N PRO A 10 -6.49 2.32 -13.07
CA PRO A 10 -5.21 2.80 -13.60
C PRO A 10 -4.65 4.01 -12.85
N ILE A 11 -5.51 4.78 -12.18
CA ILE A 11 -5.12 5.97 -11.43
C ILE A 11 -4.79 5.69 -9.96
N ALA A 12 -5.02 4.47 -9.49
CA ALA A 12 -4.74 4.11 -8.09
C ALA A 12 -3.24 4.22 -7.76
N GLY A 13 -2.94 4.81 -6.60
CA GLY A 13 -1.57 4.99 -6.12
C GLY A 13 -0.79 6.13 -6.76
N MET A 14 -1.38 6.90 -7.68
CA MET A 14 -0.71 7.96 -8.44
C MET A 14 -0.25 9.12 -7.55
N GLY A 15 -1.09 9.57 -6.61
CA GLY A 15 -0.81 10.73 -5.76
C GLY A 15 0.32 10.55 -4.74
N GLY A 16 0.72 9.32 -4.42
CA GLY A 16 1.61 9.03 -3.30
C GLY A 16 2.97 9.71 -3.37
N ARG A 17 3.68 9.68 -4.49
CA ARG A 17 5.01 10.31 -4.66
C ARG A 17 4.98 11.83 -4.67
N VAL A 18 3.87 12.42 -5.04
CA VAL A 18 3.71 13.89 -5.11
C VAL A 18 3.04 14.47 -3.87
N GLY A 19 2.92 13.69 -2.79
CA GLY A 19 2.40 14.14 -1.51
C GLY A 19 0.88 14.32 -1.46
N LEU A 20 0.14 13.86 -2.49
CA LEU A 20 -1.31 13.90 -2.49
C LEU A 20 -1.89 12.68 -1.76
N LYS A 21 -2.90 12.92 -0.95
CA LYS A 21 -3.64 11.89 -0.20
C LYS A 21 -4.92 11.55 -0.97
N GLY A 22 -4.97 10.31 -1.47
CA GLY A 22 -6.01 9.90 -2.41
C GLY A 22 -5.76 10.43 -3.83
N THR A 23 -6.35 9.75 -4.81
CA THR A 23 -6.25 10.16 -6.22
C THR A 23 -7.59 10.68 -6.74
N ASP A 24 -8.69 10.37 -6.03
CA ASP A 24 -10.03 10.77 -6.39
C ASP A 24 -10.14 12.29 -6.36
N GLU A 25 -10.69 12.86 -7.44
CA GLU A 25 -10.82 14.31 -7.69
C GLU A 25 -9.50 15.09 -7.84
N LYS A 26 -8.31 14.46 -7.71
CA LYS A 26 -7.00 15.14 -7.75
C LYS A 26 -6.06 14.62 -8.85
N VAL A 27 -6.59 13.86 -9.80
CA VAL A 27 -5.79 13.27 -10.90
C VAL A 27 -5.04 14.35 -11.70
N SER A 28 -5.72 15.46 -12.02
CA SER A 28 -5.10 16.57 -12.76
C SER A 28 -3.96 17.20 -11.97
N GLU A 29 -4.18 17.49 -10.68
CA GLU A 29 -3.16 18.04 -9.79
C GLU A 29 -1.97 17.06 -9.62
N ALA A 30 -2.25 15.75 -9.50
CA ALA A 30 -1.21 14.75 -9.42
C ALA A 30 -0.33 14.74 -10.68
N ARG A 31 -0.95 14.78 -11.87
CA ARG A 31 -0.24 14.85 -13.16
C ARG A 31 0.59 16.12 -13.31
N GLU A 32 0.04 17.27 -12.93
CA GLU A 32 0.77 18.56 -12.94
C GLU A 32 2.02 18.52 -12.04
N ARG A 33 1.96 17.76 -10.94
CA ARG A 33 3.09 17.54 -10.02
C ARG A 33 4.04 16.44 -10.50
N GLY A 34 3.82 15.84 -11.68
CA GLY A 34 4.67 14.81 -12.27
C GLY A 34 4.40 13.40 -11.72
N ALA A 35 3.21 13.13 -11.20
CA ALA A 35 2.86 11.79 -10.76
C ALA A 35 2.65 10.83 -11.93
N GLU A 36 3.21 9.64 -11.83
CA GLU A 36 3.03 8.55 -12.78
C GLU A 36 2.11 7.46 -12.21
N PRO A 37 1.27 6.83 -13.05
CA PRO A 37 0.47 5.69 -12.66
C PRO A 37 1.32 4.51 -12.19
N ARG A 38 1.01 3.93 -11.03
CA ARG A 38 1.72 2.74 -10.50
C ARG A 38 0.91 1.46 -10.61
N ALA A 39 -0.40 1.57 -10.69
CA ALA A 39 -1.28 0.41 -10.76
C ALA A 39 -0.99 -0.49 -11.97
N PRO A 40 -0.73 0.03 -13.19
CA PRO A 40 -0.42 -0.80 -14.36
C PRO A 40 0.81 -1.69 -14.14
N GLU A 41 1.95 -1.14 -13.70
CA GLU A 41 3.17 -1.92 -13.45
C GLU A 41 2.93 -3.03 -12.42
N ARG A 42 2.15 -2.73 -11.37
CA ARG A 42 1.82 -3.69 -10.32
C ARG A 42 0.88 -4.78 -10.81
N ALA A 43 -0.06 -4.44 -11.69
CA ALA A 43 -0.89 -5.41 -12.38
C ALA A 43 -0.04 -6.37 -13.21
N VAL A 44 0.88 -5.84 -14.02
CA VAL A 44 1.79 -6.65 -14.84
C VAL A 44 2.65 -7.57 -13.96
N ALA A 45 3.19 -7.06 -12.84
CA ALA A 45 3.99 -7.87 -11.91
C ALA A 45 3.19 -9.02 -11.28
N ALA A 46 1.92 -8.77 -10.90
CA ALA A 46 1.01 -9.79 -10.38
C ALA A 46 0.68 -10.83 -11.45
N LEU A 47 0.33 -10.38 -12.66
CA LEU A 47 -0.04 -11.26 -13.76
C LEU A 47 1.14 -12.11 -14.28
N ARG A 48 2.36 -11.57 -14.31
CA ARG A 48 3.56 -12.36 -14.58
C ARG A 48 3.79 -13.45 -13.53
N ALA A 49 3.56 -13.15 -12.26
CA ALA A 49 3.66 -14.14 -11.18
C ALA A 49 2.55 -15.18 -11.25
N LEU A 50 1.32 -14.79 -11.62
CA LEU A 50 0.22 -15.70 -11.91
C LEU A 50 0.61 -16.68 -13.01
N ARG A 51 1.13 -16.19 -14.13
CA ARG A 51 1.57 -17.00 -15.27
C ARG A 51 2.69 -17.97 -14.90
N ALA A 52 3.63 -17.52 -14.05
CA ALA A 52 4.75 -18.36 -13.61
C ALA A 52 4.30 -19.46 -12.63
N ALA A 53 3.28 -19.20 -11.81
CA ALA A 53 2.75 -20.15 -10.83
C ALA A 53 1.71 -21.11 -11.44
N ALA A 54 0.90 -20.63 -12.38
CA ALA A 54 -0.03 -21.45 -13.13
C ALA A 54 0.75 -22.24 -14.21
N ARG A 55 0.48 -23.56 -14.31
CA ARG A 55 0.88 -24.31 -15.51
C ARG A 55 0.05 -23.76 -16.67
N ASN A 56 0.67 -23.49 -17.81
CA ASN A 56 0.12 -22.72 -18.97
C ASN A 56 -1.31 -23.08 -19.44
N GLU A 57 -1.86 -24.21 -19.03
CA GLU A 57 -3.18 -24.72 -19.46
C GLU A 57 -4.28 -24.54 -18.38
N ASP A 58 -3.95 -24.01 -17.19
CA ASP A 58 -4.82 -24.08 -16.02
C ASP A 58 -5.56 -22.77 -15.72
N VAL A 59 -5.25 -21.65 -16.40
CA VAL A 59 -5.82 -20.33 -16.13
C VAL A 59 -6.35 -19.66 -17.39
N ARG A 60 -7.62 -19.27 -17.35
CA ARG A 60 -8.26 -18.40 -18.35
C ARG A 60 -8.45 -17.00 -17.73
N LEU A 61 -7.99 -15.96 -18.44
CA LEU A 61 -8.21 -14.58 -18.03
C LEU A 61 -9.41 -13.97 -18.78
N LEU A 62 -10.29 -13.35 -18.03
CA LEU A 62 -11.26 -12.37 -18.51
C LEU A 62 -10.74 -10.99 -18.06
N ALA A 63 -10.58 -10.04 -18.99
CA ALA A 63 -10.10 -8.71 -18.67
C ALA A 63 -11.12 -7.65 -19.07
N TYR A 64 -11.16 -6.55 -18.33
CA TYR A 64 -11.85 -5.36 -18.78
C TYR A 64 -10.95 -4.58 -19.74
N GLY A 65 -11.54 -3.89 -20.74
CA GLY A 65 -10.81 -3.39 -21.90
C GLY A 65 -9.77 -2.31 -21.61
N GLY A 66 -8.78 -2.21 -22.50
CA GLY A 66 -7.71 -1.22 -22.47
C GLY A 66 -6.93 -1.23 -21.15
N VAL A 67 -6.70 -0.03 -20.60
CA VAL A 67 -5.95 0.23 -19.36
C VAL A 67 -6.62 -0.28 -18.07
N MET A 68 -7.76 -0.93 -18.18
CA MET A 68 -8.45 -1.53 -17.05
C MET A 68 -8.23 -3.04 -16.90
N GLY A 69 -7.17 -3.59 -17.51
CA GLY A 69 -6.74 -4.98 -17.32
C GLY A 69 -6.31 -5.69 -18.59
N GLU A 70 -6.84 -5.33 -19.74
CA GLU A 70 -6.48 -5.95 -21.04
C GLU A 70 -5.02 -5.69 -21.38
N ASP A 71 -4.59 -4.42 -21.32
CA ASP A 71 -3.24 -4.02 -21.70
C ASP A 71 -2.20 -4.68 -20.80
N GLU A 72 -2.45 -4.68 -19.49
CA GLU A 72 -1.57 -5.30 -18.51
C GLU A 72 -1.53 -6.82 -18.65
N ALA A 73 -2.66 -7.46 -19.00
CA ALA A 73 -2.70 -8.90 -19.25
C ALA A 73 -1.89 -9.27 -20.47
N ARG A 74 -2.00 -8.49 -21.56
CA ARG A 74 -1.20 -8.69 -22.78
C ARG A 74 0.28 -8.44 -22.53
N GLU A 75 0.64 -7.39 -21.81
CA GLU A 75 2.03 -7.11 -21.42
C GLU A 75 2.62 -8.23 -20.56
N ALA A 76 1.82 -8.84 -19.68
CA ALA A 76 2.22 -10.01 -18.90
C ALA A 76 2.31 -11.30 -19.72
N GLY A 77 1.93 -11.27 -21.01
CA GLY A 77 2.01 -12.38 -21.96
C GLY A 77 0.81 -13.31 -21.92
N PHE A 78 -0.35 -12.85 -21.45
CA PHE A 78 -1.63 -13.54 -21.61
C PHE A 78 -2.34 -13.11 -22.89
N ASP A 79 -3.29 -13.94 -23.34
CA ASP A 79 -4.29 -13.60 -24.35
C ASP A 79 -5.67 -13.58 -23.67
N PRO A 80 -6.06 -12.45 -23.04
CA PRO A 80 -7.28 -12.39 -22.26
C PRO A 80 -8.53 -12.33 -23.17
N THR A 81 -9.63 -12.87 -22.68
CA THR A 81 -10.94 -12.59 -23.28
C THR A 81 -11.42 -11.24 -22.75
N VAL A 82 -11.53 -10.21 -23.59
CA VAL A 82 -12.07 -8.92 -23.24
C VAL A 82 -13.58 -9.02 -23.10
N VAL A 83 -14.13 -8.59 -21.95
CA VAL A 83 -15.55 -8.79 -21.62
C VAL A 83 -16.36 -7.50 -21.47
N GLY A 84 -15.74 -6.35 -21.68
CA GLY A 84 -16.34 -5.03 -21.64
C GLY A 84 -15.28 -3.96 -21.80
N GLU A 85 -15.69 -2.71 -21.94
CA GLU A 85 -14.79 -1.56 -22.11
C GLU A 85 -15.25 -0.41 -21.19
N PRO A 86 -14.33 0.46 -20.72
CA PRO A 86 -14.72 1.65 -19.99
C PRO A 86 -15.59 2.56 -20.85
N ALA A 87 -16.50 3.28 -20.19
CA ALA A 87 -17.46 4.14 -20.88
C ALA A 87 -16.79 5.35 -21.59
N ASP A 88 -15.71 5.84 -21.02
CA ASP A 88 -14.97 7.01 -21.47
C ASP A 88 -13.45 6.78 -21.37
N GLU A 89 -12.64 7.67 -21.96
CA GLU A 89 -11.17 7.63 -21.81
C GLU A 89 -10.72 7.82 -20.34
N ALA A 90 -11.49 8.57 -19.56
CA ALA A 90 -11.27 8.74 -18.13
C ALA A 90 -12.06 7.69 -17.34
N THR A 91 -11.34 6.70 -16.81
CA THR A 91 -11.95 5.62 -16.03
C THR A 91 -12.46 6.11 -14.67
N SER A 92 -13.51 5.47 -14.16
CA SER A 92 -14.19 5.80 -12.92
C SER A 92 -14.52 4.57 -12.08
N ALA A 93 -15.03 4.78 -10.85
CA ALA A 93 -15.58 3.71 -10.02
C ALA A 93 -16.74 2.96 -10.71
N ALA A 94 -17.52 3.65 -11.55
CA ALA A 94 -18.62 3.02 -12.29
C ALA A 94 -18.11 1.95 -13.27
N ASP A 95 -16.95 2.16 -13.89
CA ASP A 95 -16.35 1.19 -14.80
C ASP A 95 -15.83 -0.04 -14.02
N THR A 96 -15.25 0.17 -12.83
CA THR A 96 -14.88 -0.95 -11.94
C THR A 96 -16.10 -1.78 -11.57
N LYS A 97 -17.19 -1.13 -11.17
CA LYS A 97 -18.47 -1.81 -10.83
C LYS A 97 -19.07 -2.53 -12.04
N ALA A 98 -18.98 -1.94 -13.24
CA ALA A 98 -19.42 -2.60 -14.47
C ALA A 98 -18.60 -3.85 -14.79
N ALA A 99 -17.26 -3.78 -14.66
CA ALA A 99 -16.38 -4.94 -14.84
C ALA A 99 -16.75 -6.09 -13.88
N VAL A 100 -16.97 -5.78 -12.59
CA VAL A 100 -17.35 -6.78 -11.57
C VAL A 100 -18.66 -7.47 -11.94
N ARG A 101 -19.68 -6.72 -12.38
CA ARG A 101 -20.96 -7.32 -12.80
C ARG A 101 -20.78 -8.33 -13.93
N VAL A 102 -20.01 -7.95 -14.95
CA VAL A 102 -19.73 -8.85 -16.08
C VAL A 102 -18.95 -10.09 -15.64
N PHE A 103 -17.98 -9.95 -14.71
CA PHE A 103 -17.25 -11.10 -14.20
C PHE A 103 -18.15 -12.06 -13.43
N VAL A 104 -19.06 -11.57 -12.60
CA VAL A 104 -20.06 -12.39 -11.90
C VAL A 104 -20.98 -13.11 -12.90
N GLU A 105 -21.48 -12.41 -13.92
CA GLU A 105 -22.29 -13.00 -15.00
C GLU A 105 -21.56 -14.09 -15.80
N ARG A 106 -20.24 -14.08 -15.78
CA ARG A 106 -19.37 -15.06 -16.47
C ARG A 106 -18.84 -16.15 -15.54
N ASP A 107 -19.33 -16.22 -14.31
CA ASP A 107 -18.99 -17.23 -13.30
C ASP A 107 -17.45 -17.36 -13.12
N VAL A 108 -16.73 -16.24 -12.91
CA VAL A 108 -15.31 -16.30 -12.63
C VAL A 108 -15.04 -16.90 -11.25
N ASP A 109 -13.97 -17.68 -11.13
CA ASP A 109 -13.55 -18.31 -9.87
C ASP A 109 -12.89 -17.31 -8.91
N LEU A 110 -12.42 -16.16 -9.44
CA LEU A 110 -11.75 -15.10 -8.68
C LEU A 110 -11.81 -13.77 -9.43
N ILE A 111 -12.06 -12.69 -8.72
CA ILE A 111 -11.83 -11.32 -9.20
C ILE A 111 -10.50 -10.84 -8.64
N LEU A 112 -9.51 -10.66 -9.51
CA LEU A 112 -8.22 -10.04 -9.21
C LEU A 112 -8.31 -8.55 -9.56
N PHE A 113 -8.39 -7.69 -8.56
CA PHE A 113 -8.45 -6.25 -8.77
C PHE A 113 -7.16 -5.55 -8.37
N VAL A 114 -6.81 -4.47 -9.05
CA VAL A 114 -5.63 -3.67 -8.77
C VAL A 114 -6.05 -2.27 -8.34
N GLY A 115 -5.72 -1.89 -7.09
CA GLY A 115 -6.18 -0.62 -6.56
C GLY A 115 -5.78 -0.36 -5.11
N GLY A 116 -6.54 0.50 -4.46
CA GLY A 116 -6.52 0.80 -3.03
C GLY A 116 -7.84 0.41 -2.35
N ASP A 117 -8.05 0.91 -1.11
CA ASP A 117 -9.25 0.58 -0.33
C ASP A 117 -10.55 1.05 -1.02
N GLY A 118 -10.57 2.22 -1.67
CA GLY A 118 -11.72 2.66 -2.45
C GLY A 118 -12.10 1.67 -3.56
N THR A 119 -11.12 1.15 -4.30
CA THR A 119 -11.36 0.11 -5.30
C THR A 119 -11.86 -1.20 -4.66
N ALA A 120 -11.31 -1.57 -3.49
CA ALA A 120 -11.79 -2.74 -2.74
C ALA A 120 -13.24 -2.59 -2.32
N VAL A 121 -13.64 -1.40 -1.87
CA VAL A 121 -15.04 -1.08 -1.53
C VAL A 121 -15.94 -1.20 -2.76
N ASP A 122 -15.56 -0.61 -3.90
CA ASP A 122 -16.34 -0.69 -5.14
C ASP A 122 -16.58 -2.14 -5.59
N VAL A 123 -15.55 -2.98 -5.50
CA VAL A 123 -15.66 -4.41 -5.83
C VAL A 123 -16.59 -5.12 -4.83
N ALA A 124 -16.35 -4.96 -3.52
CA ALA A 124 -17.07 -5.65 -2.48
C ALA A 124 -18.56 -5.26 -2.42
N GLU A 125 -18.86 -3.96 -2.49
CA GLU A 125 -20.26 -3.48 -2.52
C GLU A 125 -20.99 -3.99 -3.76
N THR A 126 -20.32 -4.07 -4.92
CA THR A 126 -20.96 -4.61 -6.13
C THR A 126 -21.23 -6.11 -6.00
N LEU A 127 -20.33 -6.88 -5.37
CA LEU A 127 -20.58 -8.29 -5.09
C LEU A 127 -21.76 -8.48 -4.12
N ASP A 128 -21.84 -7.66 -3.08
CA ASP A 128 -22.93 -7.68 -2.09
C ASP A 128 -24.28 -7.33 -2.76
N ASP A 129 -24.33 -6.28 -3.56
CA ASP A 129 -25.52 -5.87 -4.33
C ASP A 129 -26.02 -6.98 -5.26
N LEU A 130 -25.13 -7.82 -5.78
CA LEU A 130 -25.45 -8.95 -6.65
C LEU A 130 -25.77 -10.24 -5.87
N GLY A 131 -25.58 -10.24 -4.54
CA GLY A 131 -25.66 -11.43 -3.72
C GLY A 131 -24.64 -12.50 -4.11
N SER A 132 -23.47 -12.10 -4.61
CA SER A 132 -22.43 -12.99 -5.13
C SER A 132 -21.36 -13.26 -4.07
N GLU A 133 -21.01 -14.53 -3.89
CA GLU A 133 -19.90 -14.98 -3.04
C GLU A 133 -18.58 -15.16 -3.84
N THR A 134 -18.51 -14.63 -5.07
CA THR A 134 -17.30 -14.72 -5.90
C THR A 134 -16.11 -14.16 -5.13
N PRO A 135 -15.03 -14.92 -4.95
CA PRO A 135 -13.87 -14.45 -4.23
C PRO A 135 -13.21 -13.24 -4.90
N MET A 136 -12.70 -12.32 -4.09
CA MET A 136 -11.91 -11.18 -4.56
C MET A 136 -10.51 -11.16 -3.93
N LEU A 137 -9.52 -10.69 -4.67
CA LEU A 137 -8.15 -10.52 -4.20
C LEU A 137 -7.56 -9.22 -4.73
N GLY A 138 -7.08 -8.38 -3.83
CA GLY A 138 -6.48 -7.09 -4.17
C GLY A 138 -4.98 -7.20 -4.46
N VAL A 139 -4.57 -6.60 -5.56
CA VAL A 139 -3.17 -6.25 -5.86
C VAL A 139 -2.97 -4.81 -5.39
N PRO A 140 -2.10 -4.58 -4.42
CA PRO A 140 -1.92 -3.23 -3.89
C PRO A 140 -1.23 -2.31 -4.90
N ALA A 141 -1.85 -1.17 -5.21
CA ALA A 141 -1.35 -0.18 -6.17
C ALA A 141 -0.24 0.74 -5.62
N GLY A 142 0.38 0.40 -4.47
CA GLY A 142 1.44 1.18 -3.85
C GLY A 142 0.95 2.27 -2.90
N VAL A 143 -0.31 2.24 -2.50
CA VAL A 143 -0.89 3.06 -1.43
C VAL A 143 -1.02 2.27 -0.14
N LYS A 144 -1.20 2.97 0.96
CA LYS A 144 -1.56 2.35 2.24
C LYS A 144 -2.96 1.76 2.10
N VAL A 145 -3.12 0.48 2.45
CA VAL A 145 -4.40 -0.21 2.45
C VAL A 145 -4.74 -0.66 3.87
N TYR A 146 -6.02 -0.68 4.18
CA TYR A 146 -6.56 -1.01 5.52
C TYR A 146 -7.44 -2.25 5.48
N SER A 147 -7.97 -2.57 4.32
CA SER A 147 -8.76 -3.78 4.07
C SER A 147 -7.85 -5.01 4.04
N SER A 148 -8.32 -6.10 4.62
CA SER A 148 -7.58 -7.38 4.68
C SER A 148 -7.78 -8.27 3.45
N VAL A 149 -8.27 -7.69 2.35
CA VAL A 149 -8.50 -8.39 1.07
C VAL A 149 -7.31 -8.29 0.11
N PHE A 150 -6.23 -7.63 0.50
CA PHE A 150 -5.04 -7.44 -0.34
C PHE A 150 -3.95 -8.47 -0.05
N ALA A 151 -3.26 -8.91 -1.09
CA ALA A 151 -1.99 -9.60 -0.93
C ALA A 151 -0.90 -8.64 -0.39
N VAL A 152 0.12 -9.20 0.23
CA VAL A 152 1.26 -8.44 0.78
C VAL A 152 2.01 -7.71 -0.34
N LYS A 153 2.28 -8.40 -1.45
CA LYS A 153 2.97 -7.86 -2.64
C LYS A 153 2.21 -8.24 -3.92
N PRO A 154 2.40 -7.49 -5.02
CA PRO A 154 1.79 -7.84 -6.32
C PRO A 154 2.09 -9.28 -6.76
N ARG A 155 3.33 -9.73 -6.62
CA ARG A 155 3.74 -11.10 -6.97
C ARG A 155 3.02 -12.17 -6.14
N ASP A 156 2.74 -11.87 -4.85
CA ASP A 156 2.01 -12.79 -3.98
C ASP A 156 0.55 -12.90 -4.43
N ALA A 157 -0.08 -11.81 -4.85
CA ALA A 157 -1.41 -11.84 -5.43
C ALA A 157 -1.50 -12.80 -6.62
N GLY A 158 -0.54 -12.73 -7.53
CA GLY A 158 -0.48 -13.63 -8.68
C GLY A 158 -0.31 -15.10 -8.28
N ARG A 159 0.55 -15.39 -7.30
CA ARG A 159 0.74 -16.75 -6.79
C ARG A 159 -0.52 -17.28 -6.11
N ILE A 160 -1.12 -16.47 -5.22
CA ILE A 160 -2.38 -16.83 -4.54
C ILE A 160 -3.49 -17.10 -5.56
N ALA A 161 -3.67 -16.22 -6.53
CA ALA A 161 -4.67 -16.38 -7.59
C ALA A 161 -4.50 -17.69 -8.39
N ALA A 162 -3.26 -18.13 -8.58
CA ALA A 162 -2.96 -19.39 -9.27
C ALA A 162 -3.31 -20.62 -8.43
N THR A 163 -3.10 -20.59 -7.09
CA THR A 163 -2.97 -21.79 -6.28
C THR A 163 -3.95 -21.90 -5.10
N PHE A 164 -4.78 -20.91 -4.84
CA PHE A 164 -5.69 -20.97 -3.71
C PHE A 164 -6.69 -22.15 -3.85
N GLU A 165 -7.00 -22.78 -2.72
CA GLU A 165 -7.94 -23.92 -2.66
C GLU A 165 -9.12 -23.63 -1.72
N ARG A 166 -8.96 -22.66 -0.82
CA ARG A 166 -9.98 -22.31 0.18
C ARG A 166 -10.15 -20.80 0.22
N THR A 167 -11.30 -20.39 0.68
CA THR A 167 -11.68 -19.00 0.89
C THR A 167 -12.13 -18.78 2.33
N GLU A 168 -12.08 -17.52 2.78
CA GLU A 168 -12.59 -17.08 4.07
C GLU A 168 -13.21 -15.69 3.94
N ALA A 169 -14.05 -15.31 4.90
CA ALA A 169 -14.63 -13.98 4.97
C ALA A 169 -13.61 -12.99 5.58
N ARG A 170 -13.43 -11.83 4.95
CA ARG A 170 -12.55 -10.75 5.39
C ARG A 170 -13.22 -9.39 5.31
N GLU A 171 -12.84 -8.51 6.22
CA GLU A 171 -13.36 -7.15 6.29
C GLU A 171 -12.77 -6.24 5.19
N VAL A 172 -13.67 -5.49 4.55
CA VAL A 172 -13.34 -4.38 3.66
C VAL A 172 -13.62 -3.08 4.40
N ASN A 173 -12.58 -2.31 4.63
CA ASN A 173 -12.62 -1.08 5.41
C ASN A 173 -12.38 0.13 4.52
N ASP A 174 -13.16 1.19 4.77
CA ASP A 174 -12.91 2.50 4.23
C ASP A 174 -12.39 3.41 5.33
N ILE A 175 -11.43 4.27 5.00
CA ILE A 175 -10.91 5.26 5.95
C ILE A 175 -11.30 6.64 5.49
N ASP A 176 -11.98 7.34 6.37
CA ASP A 176 -12.20 8.76 6.22
C ASP A 176 -10.85 9.49 6.31
N GLU A 177 -10.26 9.78 5.14
CA GLU A 177 -8.98 10.47 5.04
C GLU A 177 -9.04 11.88 5.64
N ALA A 178 -10.21 12.53 5.64
CA ALA A 178 -10.38 13.85 6.24
C ALA A 178 -10.30 13.76 7.78
N ALA A 179 -11.01 12.80 8.39
CA ALA A 179 -10.93 12.55 9.84
C ALA A 179 -9.53 12.08 10.23
N TYR A 180 -8.85 11.31 9.39
CA TYR A 180 -7.46 10.87 9.65
C TYR A 180 -6.46 12.04 9.64
N ARG A 181 -6.67 13.06 8.81
CA ARG A 181 -5.86 14.30 8.80
C ARG A 181 -6.05 15.10 10.10
N GLU A 182 -7.20 14.99 10.75
CA GLU A 182 -7.52 15.61 12.05
C GLU A 182 -7.01 14.75 13.23
N GLY A 183 -6.31 13.65 12.97
CA GLY A 183 -5.74 12.78 13.99
C GLY A 183 -6.69 11.69 14.50
N GLU A 184 -7.91 11.59 13.95
CA GLU A 184 -8.88 10.55 14.25
C GLU A 184 -8.86 9.47 13.17
N VAL A 185 -8.48 8.24 13.53
CA VAL A 185 -8.63 7.10 12.61
C VAL A 185 -10.04 6.54 12.74
N ARG A 186 -10.90 6.86 11.79
CA ARG A 186 -12.22 6.26 11.67
C ARG A 186 -12.20 5.24 10.53
N ALA A 187 -11.80 4.01 10.83
CA ALA A 187 -12.04 2.90 9.94
C ALA A 187 -13.52 2.55 10.02
N ARG A 188 -14.22 2.62 8.91
CA ARG A 188 -15.60 2.19 8.79
C ARG A 188 -15.62 0.88 8.03
N LEU A 189 -16.17 -0.17 8.65
CA LEU A 189 -16.48 -1.41 7.96
C LEU A 189 -17.51 -1.10 6.87
N ARG A 190 -17.20 -1.41 5.62
CA ARG A 190 -18.07 -1.18 4.46
C ARG A 190 -18.72 -2.47 3.99
N ALA A 191 -17.97 -3.55 3.96
CA ALA A 191 -18.43 -4.84 3.51
C ALA A 191 -17.62 -5.98 4.13
N VAL A 192 -18.14 -7.19 4.03
CA VAL A 192 -17.39 -8.42 4.27
C VAL A 192 -17.33 -9.16 2.93
N ALA A 193 -16.13 -9.50 2.49
CA ALA A 193 -15.91 -10.14 1.21
C ALA A 193 -15.26 -11.50 1.37
N THR A 194 -15.53 -12.40 0.44
CA THR A 194 -14.88 -13.71 0.35
C THR A 194 -13.51 -13.54 -0.30
N VAL A 195 -12.45 -14.05 0.33
CA VAL A 195 -11.08 -13.97 -0.17
C VAL A 195 -10.36 -15.31 -0.12
N PRO A 196 -9.36 -15.55 -0.97
CA PRO A 196 -8.50 -16.73 -0.84
C PRO A 196 -7.78 -16.81 0.51
N VAL A 197 -7.70 -18.00 1.11
CA VAL A 197 -6.88 -18.22 2.31
C VAL A 197 -5.42 -18.38 1.92
N ALA A 198 -4.56 -17.50 2.40
CA ALA A 198 -3.11 -17.56 2.17
C ALA A 198 -2.34 -16.82 3.27
N GLU A 199 -1.15 -17.31 3.60
CA GLU A 199 -0.26 -16.65 4.57
C GLU A 199 0.24 -15.27 4.09
N ALA A 200 0.31 -15.07 2.78
CA ALA A 200 0.73 -13.81 2.16
C ALA A 200 -0.40 -12.78 1.97
N LEU A 201 -1.52 -12.91 2.70
CA LEU A 201 -2.55 -11.87 2.79
C LEU A 201 -2.21 -10.86 3.88
N GLN A 202 -2.62 -9.62 3.65
CA GLN A 202 -2.47 -8.57 4.66
C GLN A 202 -3.49 -8.78 5.78
N ALA A 203 -3.03 -8.66 7.02
CA ALA A 203 -3.92 -8.56 8.17
C ALA A 203 -4.54 -7.16 8.25
N SER A 204 -5.74 -7.05 8.83
CA SER A 204 -6.35 -5.76 9.14
C SER A 204 -5.43 -4.94 10.06
N LYS A 205 -5.38 -3.63 9.83
CA LYS A 205 -4.60 -2.75 10.71
C LYS A 205 -5.20 -2.72 12.10
N GLN A 206 -4.46 -3.20 13.09
CA GLN A 206 -4.82 -3.03 14.49
C GLN A 206 -4.36 -1.65 14.99
N LEU A 207 -5.23 -0.97 15.71
CA LEU A 207 -4.89 0.26 16.45
C LEU A 207 -4.14 -0.16 17.71
N SER A 208 -2.83 0.10 17.75
CA SER A 208 -2.03 -0.19 18.93
C SER A 208 -1.79 1.09 19.74
N SER A 209 -2.24 1.07 20.99
CA SER A 209 -1.82 2.01 22.05
C SER A 209 -0.79 1.29 22.94
N GLY A 210 0.28 1.95 23.31
CA GLY A 210 1.32 1.39 24.17
C GLY A 210 2.43 2.42 24.35
N SER A 211 3.52 2.11 24.92
CA SER A 211 4.66 2.98 25.30
C SER A 211 5.27 3.85 24.16
N VAL A 212 4.40 4.40 23.31
CA VAL A 212 4.80 5.24 22.16
C VAL A 212 5.41 6.54 22.61
N GLU A 213 4.89 7.12 23.72
CA GLU A 213 5.41 8.35 24.33
C GLU A 213 6.84 8.17 24.84
N ALA A 214 7.12 7.05 25.52
CA ALA A 214 8.47 6.72 25.99
C ALA A 214 9.44 6.51 24.83
N LEU A 215 8.99 5.85 23.75
CA LEU A 215 9.76 5.68 22.53
C LEU A 215 10.05 7.02 21.87
N ALA A 216 9.06 7.90 21.76
CA ALA A 216 9.19 9.21 21.13
C ALA A 216 10.13 10.13 21.91
N ALA A 217 10.02 10.16 23.25
CA ALA A 217 10.93 10.88 24.10
C ALA A 217 12.38 10.39 23.95
N GLY A 218 12.59 9.05 23.95
CA GLY A 218 13.91 8.47 23.71
C GLY A 218 14.48 8.73 22.32
N PHE A 219 13.61 8.86 21.31
CA PHE A 219 14.05 9.28 19.98
C PHE A 219 14.49 10.74 20.00
N ALA A 220 13.67 11.64 20.55
CA ALA A 220 13.97 13.09 20.63
C ALA A 220 15.28 13.36 21.41
N GLU A 221 15.57 12.58 22.46
CA GLU A 221 16.86 12.65 23.18
C GLU A 221 18.06 12.17 22.35
N SER A 222 17.84 11.39 21.31
CA SER A 222 18.90 10.77 20.48
C SER A 222 19.16 11.52 19.18
N VAL A 223 18.47 12.62 18.88
CA VAL A 223 18.72 13.41 17.70
C VAL A 223 20.10 14.09 17.79
N GLU A 224 20.78 14.18 16.68
CA GLU A 224 22.14 14.76 16.57
C GLU A 224 22.08 16.07 15.80
N ASP A 225 22.89 17.05 16.20
CA ASP A 225 23.02 18.32 15.48
C ASP A 225 23.54 18.12 14.06
N GLY A 226 23.00 18.87 13.11
CA GLY A 226 23.36 18.83 11.70
C GLY A 226 22.82 17.60 10.94
N VAL A 227 22.11 16.68 11.59
CA VAL A 227 21.46 15.54 10.94
C VAL A 227 20.07 15.93 10.47
N THR A 228 19.75 15.59 9.22
CA THR A 228 18.42 15.77 8.66
C THR A 228 17.56 14.54 8.91
N TYR A 229 16.44 14.70 9.60
CA TYR A 229 15.48 13.63 9.86
C TYR A 229 14.29 13.73 8.92
N VAL A 230 14.11 12.69 8.12
CA VAL A 230 12.97 12.53 7.20
C VAL A 230 11.94 11.67 7.89
N LEU A 231 10.92 12.31 8.46
CA LEU A 231 9.94 11.72 9.36
C LEU A 231 8.70 11.24 8.60
N GLY A 232 8.54 9.94 8.52
CA GLY A 232 7.44 9.30 7.79
C GLY A 232 6.05 9.54 8.38
N PRO A 233 5.00 9.02 7.74
CA PRO A 233 3.62 9.12 8.22
C PRO A 233 3.29 8.15 9.35
N GLY A 234 2.17 8.38 10.00
CA GLY A 234 1.53 7.49 10.98
C GLY A 234 1.70 7.92 12.42
N GLY A 235 0.83 7.37 13.29
CA GLY A 235 0.68 7.82 14.69
C GLY A 235 1.95 7.71 15.54
N THR A 236 2.76 6.66 15.38
CA THR A 236 4.01 6.49 16.14
C THR A 236 5.02 7.60 15.80
N VAL A 237 5.22 7.85 14.49
CA VAL A 237 6.12 8.94 14.05
C VAL A 237 5.49 10.30 14.34
N GLY A 238 4.17 10.43 14.29
CA GLY A 238 3.45 11.65 14.72
C GLY A 238 3.70 12.02 16.18
N THR A 239 3.83 11.03 17.08
CA THR A 239 4.23 11.29 18.47
C THR A 239 5.67 11.78 18.55
N ILE A 240 6.59 11.22 17.75
CA ILE A 240 7.96 11.72 17.64
C ILE A 240 8.00 13.18 17.16
N LYS A 241 7.21 13.53 16.14
CA LYS A 241 7.11 14.92 15.65
C LYS A 241 6.69 15.90 16.75
N ARG A 242 5.71 15.52 17.59
CA ARG A 242 5.30 16.33 18.74
C ARG A 242 6.40 16.45 19.80
N GLU A 243 7.14 15.39 20.09
CA GLU A 243 8.29 15.46 21.02
C GLU A 243 9.43 16.34 20.47
N LEU A 244 9.58 16.40 19.14
CA LEU A 244 10.50 17.32 18.47
C LEU A 244 9.98 18.77 18.40
N GLY A 245 8.81 19.04 18.97
CA GLY A 245 8.25 20.38 19.15
C GLY A 245 7.38 20.88 18.00
N PHE A 246 6.85 20.01 17.13
CA PHE A 246 5.95 20.43 16.06
C PHE A 246 4.80 19.46 15.78
N ASP A 247 3.68 20.00 15.32
CA ASP A 247 2.56 19.22 14.81
C ASP A 247 2.84 18.88 13.34
N GLY A 248 3.29 17.65 13.11
CA GLY A 248 3.60 17.16 11.78
C GLY A 248 2.40 16.64 11.03
N SER A 249 2.59 16.40 9.71
CA SER A 249 1.57 15.77 8.89
C SER A 249 1.30 14.32 9.35
N PRO A 250 0.05 13.92 9.65
CA PRO A 250 -0.27 12.55 10.06
C PRO A 250 -0.07 11.51 8.94
N LEU A 251 -0.30 11.91 7.69
CA LEU A 251 -0.21 11.08 6.50
C LEU A 251 0.99 11.41 5.62
N GLY A 252 1.68 12.53 5.91
CA GLY A 252 2.78 13.05 5.13
C GLY A 252 4.15 12.73 5.69
N VAL A 253 5.13 13.03 4.86
CA VAL A 253 6.54 13.00 5.21
C VAL A 253 6.98 14.43 5.50
N ASP A 254 7.50 14.66 6.72
CA ASP A 254 8.06 15.95 7.10
C ASP A 254 9.59 15.86 7.21
N VAL A 255 10.30 16.92 6.89
CA VAL A 255 11.76 17.00 7.04
C VAL A 255 12.09 17.98 8.14
N TRP A 256 12.86 17.53 9.10
CA TRP A 256 13.26 18.30 10.28
C TRP A 256 14.79 18.26 10.48
N ARG A 257 15.37 19.37 10.92
CA ARG A 257 16.79 19.48 11.29
C ARG A 257 16.98 20.61 12.28
N ASP A 258 17.77 20.37 13.32
CA ASP A 258 18.23 21.40 14.31
C ASP A 258 17.10 22.26 14.90
N GLY A 259 15.94 21.67 15.18
CA GLY A 259 14.78 22.38 15.73
C GLY A 259 13.86 23.00 14.67
N GLU A 260 14.20 22.94 13.39
CA GLU A 260 13.41 23.54 12.32
C GLU A 260 12.74 22.50 11.41
N VAL A 261 11.50 22.76 11.04
CA VAL A 261 10.77 21.99 10.01
C VAL A 261 11.10 22.56 8.64
N LEU A 262 11.94 21.88 7.88
CA LEU A 262 12.38 22.31 6.56
C LEU A 262 11.31 22.06 5.49
N VAL A 263 10.56 20.96 5.60
CA VAL A 263 9.49 20.57 4.68
C VAL A 263 8.33 19.98 5.47
N ARG A 264 7.10 20.37 5.14
CA ARG A 264 5.86 19.76 5.67
C ARG A 264 5.14 19.03 4.56
N ASP A 265 4.74 17.78 4.81
CA ASP A 265 4.03 16.91 3.86
C ASP A 265 4.66 16.94 2.46
N GLY A 266 5.98 16.76 2.42
CA GLY A 266 6.78 16.95 1.23
C GLY A 266 6.55 15.89 0.16
N SER A 267 6.66 16.32 -1.09
CA SER A 267 6.87 15.43 -2.23
C SER A 267 8.31 14.90 -2.24
N GLU A 268 8.57 13.84 -3.00
CA GLU A 268 9.93 13.29 -3.21
C GLU A 268 10.94 14.40 -3.56
N ARG A 269 10.58 15.29 -4.48
CA ARG A 269 11.46 16.39 -4.94
C ARG A 269 11.81 17.35 -3.82
N GLU A 270 10.85 17.72 -2.98
CA GLU A 270 11.06 18.65 -1.87
C GLU A 270 11.91 18.00 -0.79
N ILE A 271 11.69 16.71 -0.51
CA ILE A 271 12.48 15.93 0.43
C ILE A 271 13.93 15.88 -0.05
N LEU A 272 14.18 15.50 -1.30
CA LEU A 272 15.53 15.43 -1.89
C LEU A 272 16.26 16.78 -1.84
N ALA A 273 15.54 17.89 -2.07
CA ALA A 273 16.11 19.22 -2.01
C ALA A 273 16.48 19.67 -0.58
N ALA A 274 15.88 19.08 0.45
CA ALA A 274 16.11 19.40 1.85
C ALA A 274 17.15 18.50 2.54
N LEU A 275 17.60 17.40 1.88
CA LEU A 275 18.63 16.51 2.43
C LEU A 275 19.94 17.26 2.67
N GLY A 276 20.63 16.88 3.74
CA GLY A 276 21.94 17.39 4.13
C GLY A 276 23.06 16.37 3.88
N GLU A 277 24.19 16.55 4.56
CA GLU A 277 25.31 15.61 4.48
C GLU A 277 25.01 14.28 5.18
N ARG A 278 24.26 14.33 6.29
CA ARG A 278 23.81 13.15 7.05
C ARG A 278 22.30 13.18 7.17
N ASN A 279 21.66 12.10 6.77
CA ASN A 279 20.20 12.00 6.72
C ASN A 279 19.73 10.70 7.35
N VAL A 280 18.61 10.74 8.06
CA VAL A 280 17.97 9.58 8.67
C VAL A 280 16.49 9.56 8.28
N VAL A 281 16.07 8.47 7.64
CA VAL A 281 14.64 8.20 7.41
C VAL A 281 14.07 7.48 8.62
N VAL A 282 13.03 8.04 9.23
CA VAL A 282 12.34 7.49 10.39
C VAL A 282 10.97 7.00 9.98
N VAL A 283 10.75 5.69 10.10
CA VAL A 283 9.50 5.06 9.69
C VAL A 283 8.95 4.12 10.76
N SER A 284 7.65 3.91 10.73
CA SER A 284 6.99 2.93 11.57
C SER A 284 6.24 1.93 10.70
N PRO A 285 6.30 0.63 11.00
CA PRO A 285 5.56 -0.36 10.22
C PRO A 285 4.06 -0.08 10.26
N ILE A 286 3.38 -0.37 9.16
CA ILE A 286 1.91 -0.36 9.14
C ILE A 286 1.44 -1.49 10.06
N GLY A 287 0.64 -1.15 11.06
CA GLY A 287 0.13 -2.13 12.02
C GLY A 287 -0.65 -3.25 11.33
N GLY A 288 -0.39 -4.49 11.71
CA GLY A 288 -0.97 -5.68 11.11
C GLY A 288 -0.44 -6.06 9.73
N GLN A 289 0.31 -5.18 9.04
CA GLN A 289 0.82 -5.41 7.68
C GLN A 289 2.36 -5.49 7.60
N GLY A 290 3.05 -4.92 8.55
CA GLY A 290 4.52 -4.98 8.65
C GLY A 290 5.30 -4.13 7.63
N PHE A 291 4.66 -3.42 6.69
CA PHE A 291 5.37 -2.58 5.73
C PHE A 291 6.00 -1.36 6.39
N VAL A 292 7.30 -1.16 6.16
CA VAL A 292 8.05 0.02 6.61
C VAL A 292 8.29 1.02 5.47
N LEU A 293 8.42 0.54 4.22
CA LEU A 293 8.62 1.36 3.03
C LEU A 293 7.73 0.89 1.88
N GLY A 294 7.37 1.82 1.00
CA GLY A 294 6.62 1.56 -0.24
C GLY A 294 5.11 1.49 -0.08
N ARG A 295 4.60 1.60 1.14
CA ARG A 295 3.16 1.61 1.45
C ARG A 295 2.80 2.80 2.31
N GLY A 296 2.00 3.73 1.74
CA GLY A 296 1.57 4.95 2.43
C GLY A 296 2.67 5.98 2.68
N ASN A 297 3.86 5.77 2.13
CA ASN A 297 5.02 6.65 2.23
C ASN A 297 5.87 6.63 0.93
N GLN A 298 5.21 6.65 -0.23
CA GLN A 298 5.88 6.59 -1.53
C GLN A 298 6.78 7.81 -1.81
N GLN A 299 6.62 8.91 -1.07
CA GLN A 299 7.53 10.05 -1.08
C GLN A 299 8.96 9.65 -0.64
N LEU A 300 9.06 8.61 0.21
CA LEU A 300 10.32 7.93 0.54
C LEU A 300 10.68 6.98 -0.62
N SER A 301 11.00 7.57 -1.76
CA SER A 301 11.38 6.83 -2.96
C SER A 301 12.77 6.17 -2.79
N PRO A 302 13.16 5.26 -3.69
CA PRO A 302 14.52 4.72 -3.72
C PRO A 302 15.61 5.80 -3.72
N ALA A 303 15.39 6.91 -4.43
CA ALA A 303 16.33 8.03 -4.48
C ALA A 303 16.50 8.72 -3.13
N VAL A 304 15.45 8.82 -2.33
CA VAL A 304 15.51 9.35 -0.96
C VAL A 304 16.16 8.33 -0.02
N VAL A 305 15.70 7.08 -0.04
CA VAL A 305 16.15 6.04 0.90
C VAL A 305 17.65 5.76 0.75
N ARG A 306 18.17 5.72 -0.48
CA ARG A 306 19.61 5.48 -0.73
C ARG A 306 20.52 6.59 -0.19
N GLN A 307 19.99 7.76 0.17
CA GLN A 307 20.75 8.88 0.75
C GLN A 307 20.57 9.01 2.27
N CYS A 308 19.89 8.06 2.90
CA CYS A 308 19.52 8.12 4.32
C CYS A 308 19.85 6.82 5.03
N ASP A 309 20.24 6.91 6.29
CA ASP A 309 20.17 5.79 7.20
C ASP A 309 18.71 5.49 7.57
N LEU A 310 18.37 4.21 7.77
CA LEU A 310 17.00 3.80 8.11
C LEU A 310 16.86 3.55 9.62
N GLU A 311 16.03 4.34 10.29
CA GLU A 311 15.60 4.09 11.68
C GLU A 311 14.14 3.63 11.68
N VAL A 312 13.90 2.40 12.13
CA VAL A 312 12.55 1.85 12.28
C VAL A 312 12.11 1.98 13.74
N VAL A 313 10.92 2.52 13.94
CA VAL A 313 10.33 2.73 15.27
C VAL A 313 8.97 2.06 15.39
N ALA A 314 8.74 1.30 16.45
CA ALA A 314 7.46 0.63 16.69
C ALA A 314 7.29 0.29 18.18
N SER A 315 6.09 0.48 18.72
CA SER A 315 5.80 -0.02 20.08
C SER A 315 5.87 -1.55 20.15
N PRO A 316 6.18 -2.14 21.30
CA PRO A 316 6.18 -3.60 21.49
C PRO A 316 4.86 -4.24 21.05
N SER A 317 3.72 -3.66 21.42
CA SER A 317 2.39 -4.13 21.06
C SER A 317 2.14 -4.12 19.55
N LYS A 318 2.73 -3.16 18.84
CA LYS A 318 2.67 -3.11 17.38
C LYS A 318 3.47 -4.23 16.71
N LEU A 319 4.61 -4.60 17.30
CA LEU A 319 5.45 -5.69 16.78
C LEU A 319 4.92 -7.08 17.13
N GLU A 320 4.13 -7.23 18.19
CA GLU A 320 3.52 -8.52 18.56
C GLU A 320 2.57 -9.04 17.48
N GLY A 321 1.90 -8.13 16.74
CA GLY A 321 1.05 -8.48 15.60
C GLY A 321 1.80 -8.58 14.26
N ILE A 322 3.15 -8.40 14.25
CA ILE A 322 3.96 -8.36 13.03
C ILE A 322 5.11 -9.34 13.19
N GLY A 323 5.04 -10.49 12.54
CA GLY A 323 6.11 -11.49 12.59
C GLY A 323 7.39 -11.05 11.87
N VAL A 324 7.23 -10.40 10.70
CA VAL A 324 8.31 -9.89 9.86
C VAL A 324 7.95 -8.50 9.33
N LEU A 325 8.97 -7.71 9.01
CA LEU A 325 8.80 -6.43 8.33
C LEU A 325 8.88 -6.63 6.82
N HIS A 326 8.23 -5.74 6.08
CA HIS A 326 8.21 -5.79 4.62
C HIS A 326 8.64 -4.46 4.02
N VAL A 327 9.29 -4.54 2.86
CA VAL A 327 9.62 -3.41 1.99
C VAL A 327 9.05 -3.67 0.59
N ASP A 328 8.59 -2.60 -0.07
CA ASP A 328 8.02 -2.63 -1.42
C ASP A 328 8.23 -1.26 -2.07
N THR A 329 9.50 -0.86 -2.20
CA THR A 329 9.88 0.46 -2.72
C THR A 329 9.58 0.61 -4.20
N GLY A 330 9.47 -0.52 -4.91
CA GLY A 330 9.35 -0.62 -6.36
C GLY A 330 10.71 -0.66 -7.07
N ASP A 331 11.81 -0.74 -6.32
CA ASP A 331 13.17 -0.97 -6.78
C ASP A 331 13.64 -2.31 -6.16
N GLU A 332 13.77 -3.35 -7.00
CA GLU A 332 14.09 -4.71 -6.51
C GLU A 332 15.49 -4.80 -5.89
N GLU A 333 16.44 -4.01 -6.37
CA GLU A 333 17.80 -3.98 -5.83
C GLU A 333 17.81 -3.38 -4.43
N LEU A 334 17.13 -2.26 -4.24
CA LEU A 334 17.00 -1.64 -2.91
C LEU A 334 16.20 -2.53 -1.95
N ASP A 335 15.12 -3.15 -2.41
CA ASP A 335 14.34 -4.08 -1.59
C ASP A 335 15.19 -5.27 -1.13
N GLU A 336 16.12 -5.76 -1.97
CA GLU A 336 17.07 -6.82 -1.60
C GLU A 336 18.15 -6.32 -0.62
N GLU A 337 18.68 -5.10 -0.81
CA GLU A 337 19.64 -4.46 0.10
C GLU A 337 19.06 -4.26 1.51
N LEU A 338 17.75 -3.97 1.61
CA LEU A 338 17.06 -3.72 2.87
C LEU A 338 16.63 -5.02 3.58
N ARG A 339 16.73 -6.18 2.94
CA ARG A 339 16.43 -7.48 3.57
C ARG A 339 17.45 -7.85 4.62
N GLY A 340 16.99 -8.56 5.63
CA GLY A 340 17.84 -9.05 6.72
C GLY A 340 17.30 -8.64 8.08
N TRP A 341 18.19 -8.41 9.04
CA TRP A 341 17.81 -8.05 10.40
C TRP A 341 18.00 -6.57 10.65
N VAL A 342 16.93 -5.89 11.06
CA VAL A 342 16.94 -4.49 11.43
C VAL A 342 16.71 -4.31 12.92
N LYS A 343 17.38 -3.32 13.52
CA LYS A 343 17.14 -2.91 14.91
C LYS A 343 15.95 -1.95 14.92
N VAL A 344 14.82 -2.38 15.47
CA VAL A 344 13.63 -1.56 15.66
C VAL A 344 13.68 -0.94 17.05
N ARG A 345 13.57 0.38 17.17
CA ARG A 345 13.41 1.07 18.46
C ARG A 345 12.01 0.79 19.00
N THR A 346 11.93 0.24 20.20
CA THR A 346 10.66 -0.19 20.81
C THR A 346 10.29 0.56 22.08
N GLY A 347 11.21 1.32 22.62
CA GLY A 347 11.03 2.14 23.81
C GLY A 347 12.07 3.25 23.91
N ARG A 348 12.23 3.84 25.09
CA ARG A 348 13.18 4.95 25.28
C ARG A 348 14.60 4.56 24.96
N TYR A 349 15.03 3.36 25.41
CA TYR A 349 16.38 2.82 25.19
C TYR A 349 16.35 1.42 24.57
N GLU A 350 15.19 0.78 24.50
CA GLU A 350 15.03 -0.58 24.05
C GLU A 350 15.01 -0.66 22.53
N ARG A 351 15.68 -1.69 22.02
CA ARG A 351 15.67 -2.06 20.60
C ARG A 351 15.44 -3.56 20.46
N ARG A 352 14.74 -3.95 19.42
CA ARG A 352 14.45 -5.34 19.09
C ARG A 352 14.93 -5.65 17.68
N LEU A 353 15.55 -6.83 17.49
CA LEU A 353 15.87 -7.31 16.15
C LEU A 353 14.62 -7.90 15.50
N VAL A 354 14.28 -7.43 14.31
CA VAL A 354 13.16 -7.91 13.53
C VAL A 354 13.64 -8.18 12.11
N LYS A 355 13.16 -9.26 11.49
CA LYS A 355 13.53 -9.63 10.13
C LYS A 355 12.77 -8.76 9.12
N VAL A 356 13.44 -8.36 8.05
CA VAL A 356 12.88 -7.72 6.85
C VAL A 356 12.90 -8.74 5.71
N GLU A 357 11.76 -8.92 5.02
CA GLU A 357 11.58 -9.82 3.87
C GLU A 357 11.07 -9.08 2.63
#